data_42f64628cc2e67b93a215056d1a9ac4a
#
_entry.id   42f64628cc2e67b93a215056d1a9ac4a
#
_cell.length_a   1.000
_cell.length_b   1.000
_cell.length_c   1.000
_cell.angle_alpha   90.00
_cell.angle_beta   90.00
_cell.angle_gamma   90.00
#
_symmetry.space_group_name_H-M   'P 1'
#
loop_
_entity.id
_entity.type
_entity.pdbx_description
1 polymer ?
#
loop_
_entity_poly.entity_id
_entity_poly.type
_entity_poly.pdbx_seq_one_letter_code
_entity_poly.pdbx_strand_id
1 'polypeptide(L)'
;RDAGLKGPVVEAEPSGFERIALVLTTLAPLLLLGGIIGTYIEFKSPGFGVPGVIAAICFILFFAGHYVAGLTGMEVVAVFVIGLALVLIELLFIPGIVVLALLGVILMVGALLWTMVDYYPSTAQLPSFDMFLLPLANLGTAIGLSAVAIYFLAAFFPKVPGLRRIILSAAEPSGDSLVLSEPGAAHGAVRAGDRGKALSLLRPVGRAEFGGEICDART
;
A
#
# COMPACT_ATOMS: atom_id res chain seq x y z
N ARG A 1 20.19 43.82 8.15
CA ARG A 1 21.46 44.56 7.83
C ARG A 1 21.40 44.82 6.35
N ASP A 2 21.10 46.06 6.00
CA ASP A 2 21.07 46.54 4.62
C ASP A 2 22.46 46.42 4.02
N ALA A 3 22.64 45.49 3.10
CA ALA A 3 23.91 45.25 2.40
C ALA A 3 24.24 46.33 1.39
N GLY A 4 23.65 47.53 1.48
CA GLY A 4 23.96 48.70 0.65
C GLY A 4 23.68 48.53 -0.87
N LEU A 5 22.97 47.50 -1.26
CA LEU A 5 22.58 47.24 -2.65
C LEU A 5 21.46 48.18 -3.06
N LYS A 6 21.81 49.27 -3.77
CA LYS A 6 20.86 50.21 -4.37
C LYS A 6 20.61 49.80 -5.84
N GLY A 7 19.78 48.81 -6.04
CA GLY A 7 19.30 48.39 -7.35
C GLY A 7 17.81 48.13 -7.34
N PRO A 8 17.10 48.20 -8.48
CA PRO A 8 15.70 47.76 -8.52
C PRO A 8 15.64 46.27 -8.18
N VAL A 9 14.78 45.94 -7.22
CA VAL A 9 14.46 44.53 -6.92
C VAL A 9 13.69 44.00 -8.12
N VAL A 10 14.36 43.16 -8.92
CA VAL A 10 13.69 42.42 -10.00
C VAL A 10 13.16 41.14 -9.40
N GLU A 11 11.85 41.05 -9.26
CA GLU A 11 11.21 39.80 -8.92
C GLU A 11 11.35 38.87 -10.12
N ALA A 12 12.15 37.80 -9.97
CA ALA A 12 12.26 36.75 -10.96
C ALA A 12 10.97 35.92 -10.92
N GLU A 13 10.22 35.94 -12.01
CA GLU A 13 9.06 35.03 -12.12
C GLU A 13 9.55 33.57 -12.14
N PRO A 14 8.93 32.67 -11.34
CA PRO A 14 9.34 31.28 -11.31
C PRO A 14 9.20 30.62 -12.69
N SER A 15 10.22 29.90 -13.10
CA SER A 15 10.22 29.10 -14.33
C SER A 15 9.10 28.04 -14.31
N GLY A 16 8.76 27.49 -15.48
CA GLY A 16 7.71 26.45 -15.55
C GLY A 16 7.99 25.24 -14.63
N PHE A 17 9.27 24.85 -14.50
CA PHE A 17 9.69 23.75 -13.62
C PHE A 17 9.55 24.12 -12.13
N GLU A 18 9.89 25.35 -11.76
CA GLU A 18 9.73 25.86 -10.38
C GLU A 18 8.25 25.94 -10.00
N ARG A 19 7.37 26.31 -10.92
CA ARG A 19 5.90 26.27 -10.68
C ARG A 19 5.41 24.86 -10.43
N ILE A 20 5.87 23.87 -11.21
CA ILE A 20 5.52 22.46 -11.00
C ILE A 20 6.05 21.99 -9.64
N ALA A 21 7.31 22.30 -9.31
CA ALA A 21 7.88 21.96 -8.01
C ALA A 21 7.07 22.56 -6.86
N LEU A 22 6.70 23.84 -6.95
CA LEU A 22 5.90 24.52 -5.94
C LEU A 22 4.51 23.84 -5.74
N VAL A 23 3.85 23.46 -6.83
CA VAL A 23 2.56 22.74 -6.75
C VAL A 23 2.74 21.38 -6.08
N LEU A 24 3.76 20.60 -6.49
CA LEU A 24 3.99 19.27 -5.94
C LEU A 24 4.40 19.31 -4.47
N THR A 25 5.25 20.28 -4.05
CA THR A 25 5.63 20.43 -2.65
C THR A 25 4.46 20.93 -1.79
N THR A 26 3.63 21.81 -2.33
CA THR A 26 2.37 22.22 -1.65
C THR A 26 1.40 21.06 -1.47
N LEU A 27 1.33 20.16 -2.46
CA LEU A 27 0.50 18.95 -2.40
C LEU A 27 1.16 17.78 -1.64
N ALA A 28 2.38 17.95 -1.12
CA ALA A 28 3.13 16.90 -0.43
C ALA A 28 2.31 16.15 0.64
N PRO A 29 1.54 16.81 1.54
CA PRO A 29 0.72 16.09 2.52
C PRO A 29 -0.35 15.21 1.88
N LEU A 30 -0.96 15.64 0.78
CA LEU A 30 -1.95 14.85 0.04
C LEU A 30 -1.30 13.69 -0.72
N LEU A 31 -0.12 13.89 -1.29
CA LEU A 31 0.65 12.82 -1.94
C LEU A 31 1.07 11.75 -0.91
N LEU A 32 1.53 12.16 0.27
CA LEU A 32 1.85 11.24 1.36
C LEU A 32 0.60 10.48 1.83
N LEU A 33 -0.53 11.19 2.01
CA LEU A 33 -1.81 10.56 2.35
C LEU A 33 -2.19 9.48 1.33
N GLY A 34 -2.16 9.81 0.04
CA GLY A 34 -2.47 8.87 -1.06
C GLY A 34 -1.50 7.69 -1.10
N GLY A 35 -0.21 7.96 -0.91
CA GLY A 35 0.84 6.94 -0.86
C GLY A 35 0.63 5.96 0.30
N ILE A 36 0.37 6.45 1.51
CA ILE A 36 0.17 5.62 2.70
C ILE A 36 -1.12 4.79 2.57
N ILE A 37 -2.23 5.42 2.17
CA ILE A 37 -3.51 4.71 2.00
C ILE A 37 -3.41 3.65 0.90
N GLY A 38 -2.83 4.00 -0.26
CA GLY A 38 -2.66 3.08 -1.36
C GLY A 38 -1.78 1.89 -0.98
N THR A 39 -0.68 2.14 -0.28
CA THR A 39 0.19 1.08 0.28
C THR A 39 -0.57 0.18 1.24
N TYR A 40 -1.36 0.75 2.15
CA TYR A 40 -2.16 -0.05 3.09
C TYR A 40 -3.17 -0.96 2.37
N ILE A 41 -3.89 -0.42 1.37
CA ILE A 41 -4.87 -1.21 0.61
C ILE A 41 -4.16 -2.34 -0.14
N GLU A 42 -3.01 -2.07 -0.76
CA GLU A 42 -2.21 -3.07 -1.45
C GLU A 42 -1.75 -4.20 -0.51
N PHE A 43 -1.34 -3.87 0.73
CA PHE A 43 -0.99 -4.89 1.74
C PHE A 43 -2.18 -5.74 2.18
N LYS A 44 -3.38 -5.18 2.17
CA LYS A 44 -4.60 -5.94 2.51
C LYS A 44 -5.10 -6.82 1.37
N SER A 45 -4.78 -6.45 0.13
CA SER A 45 -5.18 -7.16 -1.09
C SER A 45 -3.95 -7.32 -1.99
N PRO A 46 -2.99 -8.20 -1.63
CA PRO A 46 -1.74 -8.31 -2.35
C PRO A 46 -1.95 -8.79 -3.79
N GLY A 47 -1.36 -8.11 -4.76
CA GLY A 47 -1.47 -8.47 -6.16
C GLY A 47 -0.98 -7.42 -7.15
N PHE A 48 -0.20 -6.41 -6.72
CA PHE A 48 0.23 -5.28 -7.57
C PHE A 48 -0.96 -4.65 -8.31
N GLY A 49 -2.00 -4.40 -7.55
CA GLY A 49 -3.23 -3.83 -8.07
C GLY A 49 -3.16 -2.32 -8.25
N VAL A 50 -4.29 -1.76 -8.63
CA VAL A 50 -4.46 -0.32 -8.83
C VAL A 50 -4.03 0.52 -7.62
N PRO A 51 -4.32 0.12 -6.35
CA PRO A 51 -3.88 0.89 -5.18
C PRO A 51 -2.36 1.01 -5.04
N GLY A 52 -1.62 -0.08 -5.33
CA GLY A 52 -0.16 -0.09 -5.28
C GLY A 52 0.46 0.83 -6.34
N VAL A 53 -0.10 0.84 -7.56
CA VAL A 53 0.32 1.76 -8.63
C VAL A 53 0.07 3.21 -8.23
N ILE A 54 -1.10 3.52 -7.64
CA ILE A 54 -1.42 4.87 -7.16
C ILE A 54 -0.43 5.28 -6.07
N ALA A 55 -0.14 4.39 -5.11
CA ALA A 55 0.84 4.67 -4.06
C ALA A 55 2.23 4.99 -4.64
N ALA A 56 2.69 4.18 -5.59
CA ALA A 56 3.97 4.40 -6.26
C ALA A 56 4.00 5.77 -6.99
N ILE A 57 2.95 6.12 -7.72
CA ILE A 57 2.83 7.42 -8.38
C ILE A 57 2.87 8.56 -7.36
N CYS A 58 2.15 8.45 -6.24
CA CYS A 58 2.16 9.45 -5.18
C CYS A 58 3.57 9.68 -4.61
N PHE A 59 4.30 8.61 -4.29
CA PHE A 59 5.68 8.74 -3.80
C PHE A 59 6.64 9.27 -4.85
N ILE A 60 6.51 8.85 -6.11
CA ILE A 60 7.33 9.39 -7.22
C ILE A 60 7.09 10.89 -7.37
N LEU A 61 5.84 11.35 -7.38
CA LEU A 61 5.52 12.78 -7.48
C LEU A 61 5.99 13.56 -6.25
N PHE A 62 5.90 12.97 -5.05
CA PHE A 62 6.42 13.56 -3.83
C PHE A 62 7.93 13.81 -3.94
N PHE A 63 8.72 12.79 -4.26
CA PHE A 63 10.17 12.93 -4.39
C PHE A 63 10.57 13.81 -5.58
N ALA A 64 9.87 13.69 -6.72
CA ALA A 64 10.15 14.52 -7.90
C ALA A 64 9.91 16.00 -7.60
N GLY A 65 8.84 16.36 -6.89
CA GLY A 65 8.58 17.74 -6.50
C GLY A 65 9.68 18.32 -5.63
N HIS A 66 10.13 17.59 -4.61
CA HIS A 66 11.22 18.04 -3.73
C HIS A 66 12.60 18.04 -4.42
N TYR A 67 12.83 17.09 -5.34
CA TYR A 67 14.05 17.04 -6.14
C TYR A 67 14.15 18.25 -7.07
N VAL A 68 13.08 18.59 -7.80
CA VAL A 68 13.04 19.76 -8.69
C VAL A 68 13.12 21.07 -7.89
N ALA A 69 12.57 21.10 -6.68
CA ALA A 69 12.74 22.22 -5.75
C ALA A 69 14.17 22.37 -5.20
N GLY A 70 15.07 21.40 -5.44
CA GLY A 70 16.43 21.41 -4.92
C GLY A 70 16.52 21.06 -3.42
N LEU A 71 15.47 20.54 -2.84
CA LEU A 71 15.38 20.22 -1.40
C LEU A 71 15.92 18.82 -1.08
N THR A 72 15.98 17.92 -2.06
CA THR A 72 16.44 16.53 -1.85
C THR A 72 17.30 16.06 -3.01
N GLY A 73 18.22 15.12 -2.73
CA GLY A 73 19.01 14.43 -3.73
C GLY A 73 18.52 12.99 -3.97
N MET A 74 19.12 12.34 -4.97
CA MET A 74 18.81 10.95 -5.31
C MET A 74 19.20 9.94 -4.21
N GLU A 75 20.15 10.33 -3.34
CA GLU A 75 20.58 9.53 -2.19
C GLU A 75 19.42 9.27 -1.20
N VAL A 76 18.58 10.26 -0.97
CA VAL A 76 17.42 10.12 -0.06
C VAL A 76 16.36 9.21 -0.68
N VAL A 77 16.14 9.33 -1.99
CA VAL A 77 15.25 8.40 -2.74
C VAL A 77 15.79 6.97 -2.63
N ALA A 78 17.10 6.77 -2.76
CA ALA A 78 17.72 5.45 -2.62
C ALA A 78 17.50 4.87 -1.21
N VAL A 79 17.64 5.69 -0.15
CA VAL A 79 17.36 5.25 1.23
C VAL A 79 15.89 4.81 1.39
N PHE A 80 14.95 5.57 0.81
CA PHE A 80 13.53 5.19 0.83
C PHE A 80 13.29 3.86 0.12
N VAL A 81 13.88 3.67 -1.07
CA VAL A 81 13.74 2.42 -1.84
C VAL A 81 14.36 1.23 -1.11
N ILE A 82 15.51 1.42 -0.46
CA ILE A 82 16.13 0.38 0.38
C ILE A 82 15.21 0.04 1.55
N GLY A 83 14.65 1.03 2.23
CA GLY A 83 13.68 0.81 3.30
C GLY A 83 12.46 0.03 2.83
N LEU A 84 11.90 0.39 1.69
CA LEU A 84 10.79 -0.33 1.06
C LEU A 84 11.17 -1.78 0.72
N ALA A 85 12.36 -1.99 0.15
CA ALA A 85 12.86 -3.33 -0.18
C ALA A 85 12.99 -4.21 1.07
N LEU A 86 13.48 -3.67 2.20
CA LEU A 86 13.58 -4.41 3.46
C LEU A 86 12.21 -4.84 3.97
N VAL A 87 11.20 -3.94 3.92
CA VAL A 87 9.82 -4.28 4.29
C VAL A 87 9.26 -5.39 3.39
N LEU A 88 9.48 -5.28 2.07
CA LEU A 88 9.00 -6.28 1.11
C LEU A 88 9.70 -7.63 1.28
N ILE A 89 11.01 -7.64 1.54
CA ILE A 89 11.77 -8.88 1.78
C ILE A 89 11.21 -9.60 3.00
N GLU A 90 10.98 -8.90 4.10
CA GLU A 90 10.41 -9.53 5.30
C GLU A 90 9.01 -10.06 5.03
N LEU A 91 8.17 -9.28 4.36
CA LEU A 91 6.79 -9.66 4.09
C LEU A 91 6.68 -10.89 3.18
N LEU A 92 7.53 -10.97 2.14
CA LEU A 92 7.43 -11.99 1.09
C LEU A 92 8.29 -13.22 1.36
N PHE A 93 9.47 -13.06 1.98
CA PHE A 93 10.47 -14.12 2.08
C PHE A 93 10.70 -14.63 3.50
N ILE A 94 10.58 -13.77 4.53
CA ILE A 94 10.97 -14.13 5.89
C ILE A 94 9.91 -13.62 6.90
N PRO A 95 8.63 -14.00 6.76
CA PRO A 95 7.59 -13.49 7.63
C PRO A 95 7.83 -13.90 9.09
N GLY A 96 7.88 -12.91 10.01
CA GLY A 96 7.93 -13.12 11.46
C GLY A 96 9.18 -12.64 12.18
N ILE A 97 10.21 -12.16 11.49
CA ILE A 97 11.40 -11.58 12.17
C ILE A 97 11.10 -10.16 12.71
N VAL A 98 10.20 -9.41 12.06
CA VAL A 98 9.77 -8.04 12.40
C VAL A 98 10.90 -6.98 12.37
N VAL A 99 12.15 -7.39 12.59
CA VAL A 99 13.31 -6.48 12.68
C VAL A 99 13.61 -5.79 11.36
N LEU A 100 13.54 -6.54 10.24
CA LEU A 100 13.81 -5.97 8.91
C LEU A 100 12.71 -4.97 8.51
N ALA A 101 11.44 -5.31 8.75
CA ALA A 101 10.33 -4.40 8.48
C ALA A 101 10.44 -3.13 9.32
N LEU A 102 10.77 -3.26 10.62
CA LEU A 102 10.95 -2.11 11.50
C LEU A 102 12.08 -1.20 11.00
N LEU A 103 13.24 -1.79 10.65
CA LEU A 103 14.35 -1.05 10.07
C LEU A 103 13.95 -0.38 8.75
N GLY A 104 13.26 -1.10 7.88
CA GLY A 104 12.75 -0.58 6.63
C GLY A 104 11.81 0.62 6.82
N VAL A 105 10.86 0.52 7.76
CA VAL A 105 9.94 1.63 8.11
C VAL A 105 10.71 2.83 8.66
N ILE A 106 11.70 2.62 9.53
CA ILE A 106 12.54 3.70 10.07
C ILE A 106 13.28 4.42 8.93
N LEU A 107 13.87 3.68 7.99
CA LEU A 107 14.54 4.26 6.83
C LEU A 107 13.57 5.04 5.93
N MET A 108 12.38 4.50 5.67
CA MET A 108 11.37 5.18 4.87
C MET A 108 10.89 6.47 5.52
N VAL A 109 10.54 6.43 6.79
CA VAL A 109 10.10 7.61 7.56
C VAL A 109 11.23 8.64 7.66
N GLY A 110 12.47 8.20 7.91
CA GLY A 110 13.63 9.06 7.92
C GLY A 110 13.88 9.74 6.59
N ALA A 111 13.77 9.03 5.47
CA ALA A 111 13.89 9.57 4.13
C ALA A 111 12.80 10.60 3.82
N LEU A 112 11.54 10.32 4.18
CA LEU A 112 10.43 11.26 3.99
C LEU A 112 10.62 12.54 4.81
N LEU A 113 11.04 12.42 6.07
CA LEU A 113 11.33 13.57 6.92
C LEU A 113 12.49 14.40 6.35
N TRP A 114 13.58 13.74 5.97
CA TRP A 114 14.75 14.44 5.42
C TRP A 114 14.43 15.18 4.13
N THR A 115 13.59 14.58 3.26
CA THR A 115 13.16 15.21 2.01
C THR A 115 12.40 16.52 2.23
N MET A 116 11.69 16.66 3.35
CA MET A 116 10.89 17.84 3.67
C MET A 116 11.66 18.92 4.45
N VAL A 117 12.92 18.65 4.81
CA VAL A 117 13.76 19.65 5.52
C VAL A 117 14.38 20.60 4.51
N ASP A 118 14.17 21.90 4.69
CA ASP A 118 14.78 22.96 3.88
C ASP A 118 16.27 23.11 4.24
N TYR A 119 17.08 22.15 3.79
CA TYR A 119 18.51 22.14 4.04
C TYR A 119 19.29 22.40 2.76
N TYR A 120 20.01 23.53 2.72
CA TYR A 120 20.92 23.82 1.63
C TYR A 120 22.33 23.31 1.95
N PRO A 121 22.89 22.37 1.17
CA PRO A 121 24.20 21.77 1.45
C PRO A 121 25.39 22.76 1.44
N SER A 122 25.19 24.00 0.96
CA SER A 122 26.22 25.05 0.93
C SER A 122 26.53 25.64 2.32
N THR A 123 25.68 25.41 3.31
CA THR A 123 25.94 25.77 4.70
C THR A 123 26.57 24.59 5.41
N ALA A 124 27.82 24.68 5.81
CA ALA A 124 28.55 23.64 6.55
C ALA A 124 28.01 23.37 7.96
N GLN A 125 26.80 23.78 8.25
CA GLN A 125 26.13 23.61 9.54
C GLN A 125 25.10 22.49 9.42
N LEU A 126 25.08 21.59 10.42
CA LEU A 126 24.04 20.57 10.53
C LEU A 126 22.67 21.25 10.72
N PRO A 127 21.58 20.65 10.17
CA PRO A 127 20.24 21.19 10.34
C PRO A 127 19.91 21.29 11.84
N SER A 128 19.41 22.45 12.26
CA SER A 128 18.93 22.65 13.61
C SER A 128 17.64 21.87 13.87
N PHE A 129 17.38 21.51 15.11
CA PHE A 129 16.16 20.74 15.46
C PHE A 129 14.87 21.45 15.04
N ASP A 130 14.88 22.78 15.07
CA ASP A 130 13.71 23.60 14.66
C ASP A 130 13.30 23.38 13.20
N MET A 131 14.24 23.04 12.31
CA MET A 131 13.96 22.76 10.89
C MET A 131 13.15 21.47 10.70
N PHE A 132 13.16 20.56 11.68
CA PHE A 132 12.41 19.30 11.62
C PHE A 132 10.97 19.45 12.14
N LEU A 133 10.62 20.51 12.86
CA LEU A 133 9.30 20.66 13.48
C LEU A 133 8.19 20.73 12.43
N LEU A 134 8.36 21.52 11.37
CA LEU A 134 7.37 21.63 10.31
C LEU A 134 7.24 20.35 9.48
N PRO A 135 8.33 19.73 8.98
CA PRO A 135 8.29 18.41 8.35
C PRO A 135 7.62 17.34 9.22
N LEU A 136 7.96 17.29 10.52
CA LEU A 136 7.39 16.33 11.46
C LEU A 136 5.88 16.56 11.65
N ALA A 137 5.45 17.82 11.75
CA ALA A 137 4.03 18.16 11.83
C ALA A 137 3.28 17.75 10.54
N ASN A 138 3.84 18.03 9.36
CA ASN A 138 3.25 17.68 8.07
C ASN A 138 3.17 16.15 7.88
N LEU A 139 4.23 15.43 8.19
CA LEU A 139 4.24 13.97 8.10
C LEU A 139 3.31 13.35 9.16
N GLY A 140 3.32 13.87 10.38
CA GLY A 140 2.43 13.45 11.46
C GLY A 140 0.95 13.66 11.11
N THR A 141 0.60 14.79 10.51
CA THR A 141 -0.76 15.05 10.04
C THR A 141 -1.14 14.12 8.88
N ALA A 142 -0.25 13.88 7.93
CA ALA A 142 -0.48 12.95 6.83
C ALA A 142 -0.71 11.51 7.35
N ILE A 143 0.12 11.04 8.28
CA ILE A 143 -0.03 9.72 8.91
C ILE A 143 -1.34 9.65 9.72
N GLY A 144 -1.62 10.66 10.53
CA GLY A 144 -2.84 10.72 11.33
C GLY A 144 -4.11 10.72 10.48
N LEU A 145 -4.12 11.54 9.42
CA LEU A 145 -5.25 11.59 8.48
C LEU A 145 -5.40 10.28 7.71
N SER A 146 -4.27 9.66 7.33
CA SER A 146 -4.27 8.33 6.68
C SER A 146 -4.83 7.27 7.62
N ALA A 147 -4.46 7.27 8.89
CA ALA A 147 -4.98 6.32 9.88
C ALA A 147 -6.50 6.48 10.07
N VAL A 148 -7.00 7.71 10.14
CA VAL A 148 -8.43 8.01 10.20
C VAL A 148 -9.15 7.53 8.93
N ALA A 149 -8.59 7.84 7.75
CA ALA A 149 -9.16 7.42 6.48
C ALA A 149 -9.19 5.87 6.35
N ILE A 150 -8.11 5.21 6.75
CA ILE A 150 -8.01 3.75 6.79
C ILE A 150 -9.04 3.14 7.73
N TYR A 151 -9.22 3.73 8.93
CA TYR A 151 -10.24 3.29 9.88
C TYR A 151 -11.64 3.37 9.27
N PHE A 152 -12.00 4.51 8.67
CA PHE A 152 -13.28 4.66 7.98
C PHE A 152 -13.42 3.70 6.81
N LEU A 153 -12.37 3.55 6.01
CA LEU A 153 -12.36 2.62 4.89
C LEU A 153 -12.61 1.18 5.37
N ALA A 154 -11.89 0.74 6.40
CA ALA A 154 -12.06 -0.59 6.98
C ALA A 154 -13.45 -0.80 7.61
N ALA A 155 -14.04 0.23 8.22
CA ALA A 155 -15.34 0.17 8.86
C ALA A 155 -16.51 0.18 7.85
N PHE A 156 -16.37 0.90 6.73
CA PHE A 156 -17.46 1.08 5.76
C PHE A 156 -17.30 0.19 4.52
N PHE A 157 -16.08 -0.18 4.15
CA PHE A 157 -15.77 -0.96 2.94
C PHE A 157 -16.52 -2.31 2.87
N PRO A 158 -16.66 -3.09 3.95
CA PRO A 158 -17.42 -4.35 3.91
C PRO A 158 -18.91 -4.18 3.63
N LYS A 159 -19.44 -2.95 3.78
CA LYS A 159 -20.87 -2.65 3.65
C LYS A 159 -21.30 -2.23 2.24
N VAL A 160 -20.33 -2.01 1.32
CA VAL A 160 -20.61 -1.56 -0.05
C VAL A 160 -20.67 -2.78 -0.99
N PRO A 161 -21.88 -3.19 -1.44
CA PRO A 161 -22.05 -4.44 -2.20
C PRO A 161 -21.34 -4.47 -3.56
N GLY A 162 -21.04 -3.31 -4.16
CA GLY A 162 -20.36 -3.21 -5.45
C GLY A 162 -18.86 -3.47 -5.42
N LEU A 163 -18.17 -3.11 -4.34
CA LEU A 163 -16.72 -3.29 -4.21
C LEU A 163 -16.32 -4.73 -3.85
N ARG A 164 -17.24 -5.48 -3.26
CA ARG A 164 -17.05 -6.90 -2.94
C ARG A 164 -16.73 -7.74 -4.19
N ARG A 165 -17.28 -7.36 -5.34
CA ARG A 165 -17.02 -8.04 -6.63
C ARG A 165 -15.60 -7.85 -7.15
N ILE A 166 -15.00 -6.68 -6.93
CA ILE A 166 -13.63 -6.36 -7.38
C ILE A 166 -12.61 -7.13 -6.55
N ILE A 167 -12.84 -7.26 -5.24
CA ILE A 167 -11.93 -7.98 -4.33
C ILE A 167 -12.04 -9.50 -4.52
N LEU A 168 -13.25 -10.03 -4.71
CA LEU A 168 -13.46 -11.46 -4.92
C LEU A 168 -12.94 -11.93 -6.28
N SER A 169 -12.99 -11.05 -7.31
CA SER A 169 -12.43 -11.37 -8.63
C SER A 169 -10.89 -11.41 -8.65
N ALA A 170 -10.23 -10.71 -7.72
CA ALA A 170 -8.77 -10.75 -7.56
C ALA A 170 -8.28 -11.89 -6.65
N ALA A 171 -9.18 -12.52 -5.90
CA ALA A 171 -8.86 -13.55 -4.91
C ALA A 171 -9.22 -14.97 -5.37
N GLU A 172 -9.63 -15.16 -6.62
CA GLU A 172 -9.73 -16.51 -7.16
C GLU A 172 -8.34 -16.99 -7.62
N PRO A 173 -7.66 -17.85 -6.85
CA PRO A 173 -6.62 -18.68 -7.43
C PRO A 173 -7.34 -19.59 -8.43
N SER A 174 -6.92 -19.55 -9.69
CA SER A 174 -7.28 -20.53 -10.70
C SER A 174 -6.76 -21.91 -10.27
N GLY A 175 -7.50 -22.55 -9.46
CA GLY A 175 -7.24 -23.87 -8.91
C GLY A 175 -8.56 -24.37 -8.36
N ASP A 176 -9.09 -25.34 -9.03
CA ASP A 176 -10.20 -26.23 -8.69
C ASP A 176 -10.57 -26.16 -7.18
N SER A 177 -11.40 -25.20 -6.81
CA SER A 177 -11.92 -25.13 -5.45
C SER A 177 -12.86 -26.31 -5.29
N LEU A 178 -12.33 -27.34 -4.64
CA LEU A 178 -13.13 -28.31 -3.92
C LEU A 178 -14.14 -27.52 -3.09
N VAL A 179 -15.37 -27.43 -3.58
CA VAL A 179 -16.50 -26.96 -2.82
C VAL A 179 -16.64 -27.95 -1.68
N LEU A 180 -16.00 -27.62 -0.54
CA LEU A 180 -16.36 -28.23 0.73
C LEU A 180 -17.78 -27.74 1.02
N SER A 181 -18.77 -28.51 0.61
CA SER A 181 -20.16 -28.30 1.01
C SER A 181 -20.17 -28.27 2.53
N GLU A 182 -20.62 -27.14 3.10
CA GLU A 182 -20.86 -27.04 4.53
C GLU A 182 -21.78 -28.20 4.98
N PRO A 183 -21.55 -28.82 6.15
CA PRO A 183 -22.43 -29.82 6.71
C PRO A 183 -23.68 -29.11 7.24
N GLY A 184 -24.67 -28.90 6.36
CA GLY A 184 -25.90 -28.19 6.73
C GLY A 184 -26.90 -27.99 5.60
N ALA A 185 -26.53 -28.14 4.35
CA ALA A 185 -27.50 -28.19 3.27
C ALA A 185 -28.18 -29.58 3.31
N ALA A 186 -29.46 -29.59 3.60
CA ALA A 186 -30.30 -30.78 3.59
C ALA A 186 -30.41 -31.32 2.15
N HIS A 187 -29.39 -32.06 1.74
CA HIS A 187 -29.47 -32.95 0.58
C HIS A 187 -30.24 -34.17 1.04
N GLY A 188 -31.14 -34.68 0.21
CA GLY A 188 -31.99 -35.84 0.53
C GLY A 188 -31.12 -36.94 1.13
N ALA A 189 -31.43 -37.30 2.37
CA ALA A 189 -30.58 -38.19 3.15
C ALA A 189 -30.51 -39.56 2.48
N VAL A 190 -29.36 -39.85 1.84
CA VAL A 190 -29.04 -41.20 1.33
C VAL A 190 -29.07 -42.16 2.51
N ARG A 191 -29.96 -43.16 2.48
CA ARG A 191 -30.16 -44.13 3.56
C ARG A 191 -29.37 -45.41 3.28
N ALA A 192 -28.99 -46.09 4.34
CA ALA A 192 -28.39 -47.41 4.23
C ALA A 192 -29.32 -48.37 3.49
N GLY A 193 -28.88 -48.88 2.35
CA GLY A 193 -29.67 -49.74 1.46
C GLY A 193 -30.02 -49.08 0.11
N ASP A 194 -29.84 -47.78 -0.05
CA ASP A 194 -30.07 -47.09 -1.31
C ASP A 194 -29.03 -47.53 -2.35
N ARG A 195 -29.49 -47.74 -3.59
CA ARG A 195 -28.62 -48.12 -4.70
C ARG A 195 -28.27 -46.90 -5.52
N GLY A 196 -26.96 -46.66 -5.70
CA GLY A 196 -26.43 -45.59 -6.51
C GLY A 196 -25.48 -46.09 -7.58
N LYS A 197 -25.14 -45.23 -8.54
CA LYS A 197 -24.20 -45.53 -9.61
C LYS A 197 -22.90 -44.77 -9.36
N ALA A 198 -21.75 -45.46 -9.28
CA ALA A 198 -20.46 -44.83 -9.18
C ALA A 198 -20.13 -44.07 -10.50
N LEU A 199 -19.88 -42.79 -10.40
CA LEU A 199 -19.48 -41.92 -11.52
C LEU A 199 -17.95 -41.81 -11.66
N SER A 200 -17.21 -42.15 -10.59
CA SER A 200 -15.73 -42.16 -10.58
C SER A 200 -15.22 -43.35 -9.76
N LEU A 201 -13.93 -43.66 -9.87
CA LEU A 201 -13.23 -44.64 -9.04
C LEU A 201 -13.33 -44.25 -7.57
N LEU A 202 -13.87 -45.15 -6.73
CA LEU A 202 -14.02 -45.00 -5.28
C LEU A 202 -12.76 -45.50 -4.56
N ARG A 203 -11.64 -44.74 -4.59
CA ARG A 203 -10.40 -45.12 -3.88
C ARG A 203 -9.66 -43.87 -3.39
N PRO A 204 -9.71 -43.54 -2.13
CA PRO A 204 -10.65 -43.93 -1.06
C PRO A 204 -11.94 -43.11 -1.11
N VAL A 205 -12.02 -42.05 -1.93
CA VAL A 205 -13.18 -41.16 -2.12
C VAL A 205 -13.47 -41.05 -3.61
N GLY A 206 -14.73 -41.12 -4.00
CA GLY A 206 -15.18 -40.91 -5.36
C GLY A 206 -16.59 -40.33 -5.38
N ARG A 207 -17.13 -40.09 -6.57
CA ARG A 207 -18.51 -39.57 -6.73
C ARG A 207 -19.45 -40.70 -7.12
N ALA A 208 -20.61 -40.72 -6.50
CA ALA A 208 -21.69 -41.61 -6.83
C ALA A 208 -23.01 -40.84 -6.93
N GLU A 209 -23.90 -41.27 -7.81
CA GLU A 209 -25.21 -40.71 -8.03
C GLU A 209 -26.25 -41.61 -7.31
N PHE A 210 -27.06 -40.99 -6.47
CA PHE A 210 -28.18 -41.61 -5.77
C PHE A 210 -29.45 -40.81 -6.08
N GLY A 211 -30.41 -41.42 -6.78
CA GLY A 211 -31.70 -40.77 -7.04
C GLY A 211 -31.64 -39.47 -7.87
N GLY A 212 -30.60 -39.31 -8.68
CA GLY A 212 -30.38 -38.08 -9.48
C GLY A 212 -29.51 -37.02 -8.78
N GLU A 213 -29.09 -37.26 -7.54
CA GLU A 213 -28.14 -36.38 -6.82
C GLU A 213 -26.73 -37.00 -6.79
N ILE A 214 -25.72 -36.15 -7.00
CA ILE A 214 -24.31 -36.57 -6.99
C ILE A 214 -23.77 -36.33 -5.58
N CYS A 215 -23.33 -37.37 -4.92
CA CYS A 215 -22.75 -37.34 -3.58
C CYS A 215 -21.33 -37.90 -3.59
N ASP A 216 -20.50 -37.41 -2.67
CA ASP A 216 -19.19 -38.01 -2.43
C ASP A 216 -19.36 -39.33 -1.63
N ALA A 217 -18.87 -40.42 -2.21
CA ALA A 217 -18.94 -41.74 -1.60
C ALA A 217 -17.53 -42.24 -1.23
N ARG A 218 -17.43 -42.91 -0.07
CA ARG A 218 -16.18 -43.42 0.47
C ARG A 218 -16.33 -44.95 0.65
N THR A 219 -15.28 -45.68 0.22
CA THR A 219 -15.16 -47.11 0.49
C THR A 219 -14.33 -47.37 1.71
#